data_743bfdd070a46de503842712d8ddeb1f
#
_entry.id   743bfdd070a46de503842712d8ddeb1f
#
_cell.length_a   1.000
_cell.length_b   1.000
_cell.length_c   1.000
_cell.angle_alpha   90.00
_cell.angle_beta   90.00
_cell.angle_gamma   90.00
#
_symmetry.space_group_name_H-M   'P 1'
#
loop_
_entity.id
_entity.type
_entity.pdbx_description
1 polymer ?
#
loop_
_entity_poly.entity_id
_entity_poly.type
_entity_poly.pdbx_seq_one_letter_code
_entity_poly.pdbx_strand_id
1 'polypeptide(L)'
;MPRTLRVPPLAAIAAGLAALLVIGATGGTFATGSRAADERQALLDNELNTIEIIDRFGDSVVAVTVAVQGRVMSPFTEPPEDGGLPPDPFDDGPVLESSGSGFLIEFRGQPFLVTNFHVVEGALEARSSELLEGAEVSVTFPSDPDKDVPVEVIGVNPSYDLALMRLAFASRLPEAEPLAIADSDDLQVGQKTVAIGNPFGLASTVTSGIVSAVGRFVPTIGQLPVPMIQTDAAINPGNSGGPLLDSRGQLIGINTAIINPQGRSFAGLGFAVPSNLLTESLAGLEVGGVTDVSLTRPRLGIAAQGLDLYPASVRAELDLPDQGVAVIEVQPGSVAARSGVLGSTETLTLEGGLEVPVPRDVIVAIDGDPVDEVEDITLRVTFGSDPGDEVELTIVRDGKRISVPVTLEVSAANGFDQPQE
;
A
#
# COMPACT_ATOMS: atom_id res chain seq x y z
N MET A 1 21.76 -51.82 17.31
CA MET A 1 21.31 -51.88 18.72
C MET A 1 20.71 -50.52 19.09
N PRO A 2 19.41 -50.43 19.20
CA PRO A 2 18.78 -49.16 19.58
C PRO A 2 18.68 -49.03 21.08
N ARG A 3 19.06 -47.85 21.60
CA ARG A 3 18.91 -47.50 23.00
C ARG A 3 17.47 -47.04 23.26
N THR A 4 16.78 -47.77 24.08
CA THR A 4 15.45 -47.46 24.63
C THR A 4 15.57 -46.44 25.77
N LEU A 5 14.92 -45.27 25.62
CA LEU A 5 14.70 -44.33 26.72
C LEU A 5 13.49 -44.82 27.53
N ARG A 6 13.72 -45.08 28.85
CA ARG A 6 12.69 -45.37 29.83
C ARG A 6 12.07 -44.06 30.34
N VAL A 7 10.77 -43.93 30.24
CA VAL A 7 9.95 -42.91 30.89
C VAL A 7 9.52 -43.41 32.26
N PRO A 8 9.69 -42.64 33.36
CA PRO A 8 9.21 -43.05 34.69
C PRO A 8 7.69 -42.81 34.80
N PRO A 9 7.00 -43.58 35.68
CA PRO A 9 5.56 -43.55 35.80
C PRO A 9 5.05 -42.35 36.58
N LEU A 10 3.93 -41.79 36.11
CA LEU A 10 3.05 -40.81 36.76
C LEU A 10 2.39 -41.44 37.99
N ALA A 11 2.99 -41.29 39.16
CA ALA A 11 2.31 -41.57 40.44
C ALA A 11 3.15 -40.90 41.55
N ALA A 12 2.80 -39.68 41.94
CA ALA A 12 3.02 -39.06 43.25
C ALA A 12 2.95 -37.50 43.17
N ILE A 13 1.78 -36.92 42.87
CA ILE A 13 1.44 -35.55 43.33
C ILE A 13 -0.08 -35.55 43.59
N ALA A 14 -0.44 -36.21 44.67
CA ALA A 14 -1.75 -36.11 45.29
C ALA A 14 -1.60 -36.22 46.80
N ALA A 15 -0.96 -35.23 47.42
CA ALA A 15 -1.02 -35.02 48.86
C ALA A 15 -0.46 -33.60 49.14
N GLY A 16 -1.32 -32.63 49.29
CA GLY A 16 -0.87 -31.28 49.69
C GLY A 16 -1.91 -30.17 49.54
N LEU A 17 -3.20 -30.48 49.59
CA LEU A 17 -4.27 -29.47 49.59
C LEU A 17 -5.29 -29.81 50.69
N ALA A 18 -4.91 -29.67 51.92
CA ALA A 18 -5.83 -29.61 53.07
C ALA A 18 -5.12 -29.00 54.25
N ALA A 19 -5.21 -27.67 54.40
CA ALA A 19 -5.16 -26.91 55.67
C ALA A 19 -4.87 -25.44 55.31
N LEU A 20 -5.87 -24.61 55.30
CA LEU A 20 -6.12 -23.50 56.21
C LEU A 20 -7.27 -22.62 55.63
N LEU A 21 -8.48 -22.99 55.98
CA LEU A 21 -9.58 -22.06 55.95
C LEU A 21 -9.67 -21.45 57.37
N VAL A 22 -9.05 -20.29 57.59
CA VAL A 22 -9.34 -19.41 58.70
C VAL A 22 -10.08 -18.21 58.18
N ILE A 23 -11.37 -18.18 58.44
CA ILE A 23 -12.27 -17.06 58.19
C ILE A 23 -11.92 -15.92 59.14
N GLY A 24 -11.32 -14.87 58.61
CA GLY A 24 -11.25 -13.55 59.22
C GLY A 24 -12.12 -12.58 58.43
N ALA A 25 -13.36 -12.39 58.86
CA ALA A 25 -14.22 -11.34 58.36
C ALA A 25 -13.72 -9.99 58.87
N THR A 26 -12.94 -9.28 58.08
CA THR A 26 -12.72 -7.85 58.21
C THR A 26 -13.04 -7.23 56.87
N GLY A 27 -14.06 -6.36 56.84
CA GLY A 27 -14.50 -5.63 55.67
C GLY A 27 -13.36 -4.80 55.07
N GLY A 28 -12.75 -5.32 54.03
CA GLY A 28 -11.85 -4.58 53.15
C GLY A 28 -12.55 -4.37 51.82
N THR A 29 -12.95 -3.15 51.54
CA THR A 29 -13.31 -2.68 50.23
C THR A 29 -12.13 -2.97 49.30
N PHE A 30 -12.27 -3.94 48.40
CA PHE A 30 -11.28 -4.20 47.38
C PHE A 30 -11.21 -2.96 46.47
N ALA A 31 -10.17 -2.17 46.64
CA ALA A 31 -9.81 -1.11 45.72
C ALA A 31 -9.30 -1.74 44.41
N THR A 32 -10.21 -2.08 43.51
CA THR A 32 -9.89 -2.57 42.15
C THR A 32 -9.30 -1.48 41.26
N GLY A 33 -9.34 -0.19 41.69
CA GLY A 33 -8.78 0.94 40.94
C GLY A 33 -7.26 1.14 41.11
N SER A 34 -6.66 0.66 42.22
CA SER A 34 -5.23 0.92 42.52
C SER A 34 -4.29 0.02 41.71
N ARG A 35 -4.70 -1.19 41.40
CA ARG A 35 -3.83 -2.17 40.72
C ARG A 35 -3.65 -1.87 39.25
N ALA A 36 -4.71 -1.42 38.58
CA ALA A 36 -4.65 -1.01 37.17
C ALA A 36 -3.85 0.28 36.95
N ALA A 37 -3.85 1.19 37.94
CA ALA A 37 -3.04 2.40 37.91
C ALA A 37 -1.55 2.12 38.13
N ASP A 38 -1.21 1.21 39.07
CA ASP A 38 0.18 0.78 39.34
C ASP A 38 0.76 -0.02 38.17
N GLU A 39 -0.04 -0.85 37.48
CA GLU A 39 0.40 -1.61 36.33
C GLU A 39 0.67 -0.71 35.13
N ARG A 40 -0.12 0.34 34.88
CA ARG A 40 0.14 1.36 33.84
C ARG A 40 1.41 2.17 34.13
N GLN A 41 1.75 2.42 35.36
CA GLN A 41 2.95 3.17 35.74
C GLN A 41 4.26 2.39 35.48
N ALA A 42 4.18 1.07 35.21
CA ALA A 42 5.32 0.23 34.86
C ALA A 42 5.60 0.17 33.34
N LEU A 43 4.69 0.71 32.51
CA LEU A 43 4.86 0.71 31.06
C LEU A 43 5.76 1.86 30.59
N LEU A 44 6.50 1.63 29.51
CA LEU A 44 7.29 2.68 28.87
C LEU A 44 6.39 3.69 28.17
N ASP A 45 6.83 4.95 28.06
CA ASP A 45 6.08 6.02 27.38
C ASP A 45 5.67 5.63 25.94
N ASN A 46 6.52 4.86 25.26
CA ASN A 46 6.22 4.36 23.91
C ASN A 46 5.09 3.31 23.90
N GLU A 47 5.00 2.46 24.93
CA GLU A 47 3.93 1.48 25.08
C GLU A 47 2.61 2.18 25.40
N LEU A 48 2.64 3.14 26.33
CA LEU A 48 1.48 3.97 26.68
C LEU A 48 0.94 4.71 25.46
N ASN A 49 1.82 5.33 24.69
CA ASN A 49 1.43 6.02 23.45
C ASN A 49 0.76 5.08 22.43
N THR A 50 1.27 3.85 22.25
CA THR A 50 0.63 2.88 21.37
C THR A 50 -0.77 2.50 21.86
N ILE A 51 -0.91 2.26 23.16
CA ILE A 51 -2.20 1.92 23.80
C ILE A 51 -3.19 3.06 23.63
N GLU A 52 -2.78 4.32 23.87
CA GLU A 52 -3.63 5.50 23.70
C GLU A 52 -4.14 5.65 22.25
N ILE A 53 -3.28 5.39 21.25
CA ILE A 53 -3.68 5.45 19.84
C ILE A 53 -4.75 4.38 19.56
N ILE A 54 -4.58 3.16 20.08
CA ILE A 54 -5.52 2.06 19.88
C ILE A 54 -6.85 2.34 20.60
N ASP A 55 -6.78 2.78 21.87
CA ASP A 55 -7.96 3.11 22.68
C ASP A 55 -8.80 4.22 22.02
N ARG A 56 -8.15 5.17 21.33
CA ARG A 56 -8.83 6.30 20.69
C ARG A 56 -9.36 5.97 19.30
N PHE A 57 -8.58 5.29 18.48
CA PHE A 57 -8.87 5.14 17.05
C PHE A 57 -9.18 3.70 16.61
N GLY A 58 -9.07 2.73 17.52
CA GLY A 58 -9.33 1.32 17.17
C GLY A 58 -10.74 1.11 16.59
N ASP A 59 -11.75 1.78 17.12
CA ASP A 59 -13.13 1.69 16.64
C ASP A 59 -13.36 2.38 15.28
N SER A 60 -12.40 3.19 14.83
CA SER A 60 -12.44 3.85 13.53
C SER A 60 -11.88 2.97 12.40
N VAL A 61 -11.30 1.80 12.74
CA VAL A 61 -10.75 0.85 11.78
C VAL A 61 -11.69 -0.32 11.64
N VAL A 62 -12.25 -0.48 10.44
CA VAL A 62 -13.29 -1.46 10.14
C VAL A 62 -12.70 -2.66 9.36
N ALA A 63 -13.37 -3.81 9.47
CA ALA A 63 -13.23 -4.87 8.48
C ALA A 63 -14.02 -4.48 7.23
N VAL A 64 -13.46 -4.76 6.06
CA VAL A 64 -14.14 -4.64 4.77
C VAL A 64 -14.33 -6.04 4.21
N THR A 65 -15.59 -6.40 3.95
CA THR A 65 -15.97 -7.69 3.39
C THR A 65 -16.61 -7.49 2.03
N VAL A 66 -16.15 -8.28 1.06
CA VAL A 66 -16.66 -8.28 -0.31
C VAL A 66 -17.27 -9.64 -0.59
N ALA A 67 -18.53 -9.63 -0.98
CA ALA A 67 -19.31 -10.80 -1.30
C ALA A 67 -19.77 -10.75 -2.77
N VAL A 68 -19.54 -11.83 -3.56
CA VAL A 68 -19.98 -11.91 -4.96
C VAL A 68 -20.67 -13.26 -5.18
N GLN A 69 -21.96 -13.28 -5.55
CA GLN A 69 -22.68 -14.51 -5.82
C GLN A 69 -22.10 -15.26 -7.04
N GLY A 70 -21.74 -16.52 -6.83
CA GLY A 70 -21.39 -17.43 -7.93
C GLY A 70 -20.00 -17.25 -8.56
N ARG A 71 -19.11 -16.41 -8.01
CA ARG A 71 -17.74 -16.26 -8.49
C ARG A 71 -16.72 -16.42 -7.38
N VAL A 72 -15.97 -17.53 -7.46
CA VAL A 72 -14.80 -17.73 -6.61
C VAL A 72 -13.66 -16.85 -7.16
N MET A 73 -13.44 -15.69 -6.60
CA MET A 73 -12.27 -14.85 -6.90
C MET A 73 -11.62 -14.37 -5.60
N SER A 74 -10.80 -15.24 -5.00
CA SER A 74 -9.78 -14.78 -4.06
C SER A 74 -8.43 -14.76 -4.78
N PRO A 75 -7.72 -13.65 -4.83
CA PRO A 75 -6.35 -13.64 -5.35
C PRO A 75 -5.37 -14.43 -4.47
N PHE A 76 -5.83 -14.94 -3.31
CA PHE A 76 -5.03 -15.67 -2.32
C PHE A 76 -5.41 -17.14 -2.13
N THR A 77 -6.38 -17.67 -2.87
CA THR A 77 -6.68 -19.12 -2.83
C THR A 77 -5.79 -19.85 -3.83
N GLU A 78 -4.81 -20.58 -3.33
CA GLU A 78 -4.13 -21.63 -4.11
C GLU A 78 -5.15 -22.67 -4.54
N PRO A 79 -5.07 -23.22 -5.77
CA PRO A 79 -5.92 -24.32 -6.18
C PRO A 79 -5.71 -25.49 -5.22
N PRO A 80 -6.78 -26.26 -4.88
CA PRO A 80 -6.66 -27.38 -3.94
C PRO A 80 -5.60 -28.37 -4.43
N GLU A 81 -4.62 -28.66 -3.56
CA GLU A 81 -3.49 -29.60 -3.86
C GLU A 81 -3.96 -31.04 -4.13
N ASP A 82 -5.19 -31.36 -3.85
CA ASP A 82 -5.78 -32.70 -3.96
C ASP A 82 -6.44 -33.01 -5.31
N GLY A 83 -6.34 -32.10 -6.30
CA GLY A 83 -6.93 -32.32 -7.63
C GLY A 83 -8.45 -32.38 -7.64
N GLY A 84 -9.11 -31.79 -6.65
CA GLY A 84 -10.55 -31.65 -6.59
C GLY A 84 -11.10 -30.97 -7.84
N LEU A 85 -12.30 -31.36 -8.27
CA LEU A 85 -13.00 -30.69 -9.36
C LEU A 85 -13.24 -29.22 -8.98
N PRO A 86 -13.15 -28.30 -9.95
CA PRO A 86 -13.53 -26.92 -9.69
C PRO A 86 -14.99 -26.92 -9.17
N PRO A 87 -15.32 -25.98 -8.25
CA PRO A 87 -16.69 -25.88 -7.71
C PRO A 87 -17.69 -25.78 -8.85
N ASP A 88 -18.84 -26.43 -8.66
CA ASP A 88 -19.94 -26.42 -9.62
C ASP A 88 -20.38 -24.96 -9.85
N PRO A 89 -20.32 -24.43 -11.09
CA PRO A 89 -20.75 -23.07 -11.39
C PRO A 89 -22.26 -22.83 -11.15
N PHE A 90 -23.02 -23.86 -10.74
CA PHE A 90 -24.44 -23.81 -10.38
C PHE A 90 -24.69 -24.14 -8.91
N ASP A 91 -23.62 -24.28 -8.12
CA ASP A 91 -23.79 -24.38 -6.68
C ASP A 91 -24.13 -22.99 -6.14
N ASP A 92 -25.35 -22.82 -5.61
CA ASP A 92 -25.77 -21.63 -4.85
C ASP A 92 -25.00 -21.52 -3.50
N GLY A 93 -23.83 -22.13 -3.43
CA GLY A 93 -22.92 -22.14 -2.29
C GLY A 93 -22.37 -20.78 -1.95
N PRO A 94 -21.86 -20.63 -0.73
CA PRO A 94 -21.51 -19.35 -0.18
C PRO A 94 -20.43 -18.66 -0.99
N VAL A 95 -20.76 -17.52 -1.37
CA VAL A 95 -20.04 -16.32 -1.64
C VAL A 95 -18.59 -16.34 -1.18
N LEU A 96 -17.68 -16.09 -2.08
CA LEU A 96 -16.30 -15.88 -1.73
C LEU A 96 -16.12 -14.49 -1.16
N GLU A 97 -15.60 -14.48 0.04
CA GLU A 97 -15.28 -13.28 0.77
C GLU A 97 -13.82 -12.91 0.52
N SER A 98 -13.58 -11.80 -0.19
CA SER A 98 -12.33 -11.06 -0.05
C SER A 98 -12.47 -10.19 1.18
N SER A 99 -11.48 -10.19 2.08
CA SER A 99 -11.49 -9.35 3.27
C SER A 99 -10.24 -8.49 3.36
N GLY A 100 -10.45 -7.26 3.81
CA GLY A 100 -9.40 -6.30 4.10
C GLY A 100 -9.79 -5.42 5.28
N SER A 101 -9.11 -4.31 5.40
CA SER A 101 -9.42 -3.27 6.39
C SER A 101 -9.82 -1.98 5.70
N GLY A 102 -10.48 -1.11 6.44
CA GLY A 102 -10.77 0.25 6.06
C GLY A 102 -10.75 1.14 7.30
N PHE A 103 -10.90 2.44 7.11
CA PHE A 103 -10.94 3.38 8.23
C PHE A 103 -11.79 4.60 7.92
N LEU A 104 -12.26 5.24 9.00
CA LEU A 104 -13.12 6.39 8.96
C LEU A 104 -12.30 7.69 8.86
N ILE A 105 -12.68 8.56 7.92
CA ILE A 105 -12.19 9.93 7.79
C ILE A 105 -13.37 10.91 7.74
N GLU A 106 -13.07 12.18 7.96
CA GLU A 106 -14.00 13.27 7.65
C GLU A 106 -13.47 14.06 6.45
N PHE A 107 -14.30 14.28 5.45
CA PHE A 107 -13.99 15.15 4.32
C PHE A 107 -15.19 16.07 4.03
N ARG A 108 -14.94 17.39 4.01
CA ARG A 108 -15.96 18.44 3.85
C ARG A 108 -17.14 18.33 4.80
N GLY A 109 -16.88 17.91 6.06
CA GLY A 109 -17.90 17.74 7.09
C GLY A 109 -18.78 16.51 6.91
N GLN A 110 -18.37 15.55 6.08
CA GLN A 110 -19.06 14.28 5.89
C GLN A 110 -18.13 13.11 6.22
N PRO A 111 -18.65 12.06 6.86
CA PRO A 111 -17.90 10.87 7.16
C PRO A 111 -17.80 9.96 5.91
N PHE A 112 -16.61 9.49 5.64
CA PHE A 112 -16.29 8.51 4.59
C PHE A 112 -15.43 7.39 5.16
N LEU A 113 -15.49 6.23 4.50
CA LEU A 113 -14.59 5.11 4.73
C LEU A 113 -13.59 5.01 3.57
N VAL A 114 -12.34 4.79 3.90
CA VAL A 114 -11.26 4.59 2.94
C VAL A 114 -10.75 3.16 3.07
N THR A 115 -10.43 2.54 1.94
CA THR A 115 -9.75 1.25 1.83
C THR A 115 -8.87 1.24 0.59
N ASN A 116 -8.13 0.15 0.35
CA ASN A 116 -7.45 -0.05 -0.93
C ASN A 116 -8.45 -0.44 -2.04
N PHE A 117 -8.13 -0.05 -3.28
CA PHE A 117 -8.90 -0.44 -4.46
C PHE A 117 -8.93 -1.97 -4.62
N HIS A 118 -7.76 -2.63 -4.51
CA HIS A 118 -7.67 -4.09 -4.67
C HIS A 118 -8.54 -4.89 -3.67
N VAL A 119 -8.92 -4.28 -2.53
CA VAL A 119 -9.83 -4.92 -1.55
C VAL A 119 -11.24 -5.02 -2.11
N VAL A 120 -11.70 -4.02 -2.87
CA VAL A 120 -13.06 -3.95 -3.42
C VAL A 120 -13.16 -4.26 -4.92
N GLU A 121 -12.03 -4.32 -5.62
CA GLU A 121 -11.97 -4.51 -7.09
C GLU A 121 -12.79 -5.71 -7.58
N GLY A 122 -12.73 -6.83 -6.84
CA GLY A 122 -13.45 -8.05 -7.20
C GLY A 122 -14.98 -7.91 -7.22
N ALA A 123 -15.54 -6.90 -6.56
CA ALA A 123 -16.96 -6.59 -6.55
C ALA A 123 -17.39 -5.58 -7.61
N LEU A 124 -16.44 -4.96 -8.33
CA LEU A 124 -16.72 -3.84 -9.23
C LEU A 124 -16.78 -4.25 -10.69
N GLU A 125 -17.60 -3.56 -11.47
CA GLU A 125 -17.53 -3.61 -12.92
C GLU A 125 -16.20 -3.04 -13.43
N ALA A 126 -15.70 -3.58 -14.52
CA ALA A 126 -14.41 -3.17 -15.07
C ALA A 126 -14.37 -1.66 -15.34
N ARG A 127 -13.38 -0.98 -14.74
CA ARG A 127 -13.19 0.48 -14.84
C ARG A 127 -14.40 1.30 -14.38
N SER A 128 -15.05 0.84 -13.32
CA SER A 128 -16.21 1.50 -12.71
C SER A 128 -16.08 1.47 -11.19
N SER A 129 -16.87 2.31 -10.50
CA SER A 129 -17.17 2.16 -9.06
C SER A 129 -18.50 1.45 -8.82
N GLU A 130 -19.20 1.02 -9.87
CA GLU A 130 -20.45 0.30 -9.77
C GLU A 130 -20.21 -1.16 -9.41
N LEU A 131 -21.07 -1.71 -8.57
CA LEU A 131 -20.98 -3.11 -8.16
C LEU A 131 -21.46 -4.02 -9.30
N LEU A 132 -20.80 -5.16 -9.45
CA LEU A 132 -21.29 -6.27 -10.25
C LEU A 132 -22.66 -6.72 -9.77
N GLU A 133 -23.49 -7.29 -10.65
CA GLU A 133 -24.78 -7.85 -10.30
C GLU A 133 -24.59 -8.98 -9.25
N GLY A 134 -25.27 -8.84 -8.11
CA GLY A 134 -25.15 -9.77 -6.99
C GLY A 134 -23.90 -9.59 -6.13
N ALA A 135 -23.09 -8.54 -6.36
CA ALA A 135 -22.00 -8.18 -5.47
C ALA A 135 -22.49 -7.27 -4.33
N GLU A 136 -21.88 -7.44 -3.15
CA GLU A 136 -22.11 -6.62 -1.97
C GLU A 136 -20.78 -6.28 -1.31
N VAL A 137 -20.66 -5.03 -0.84
CA VAL A 137 -19.55 -4.59 0.01
C VAL A 137 -20.14 -4.14 1.33
N SER A 138 -19.60 -4.67 2.42
CA SER A 138 -20.03 -4.32 3.77
C SER A 138 -18.81 -4.03 4.67
N VAL A 139 -19.07 -3.37 5.77
CA VAL A 139 -18.07 -3.12 6.81
C VAL A 139 -18.57 -3.57 8.16
N THR A 140 -17.63 -4.07 8.99
CA THR A 140 -17.91 -4.47 10.37
C THR A 140 -17.07 -3.59 11.29
N PHE A 141 -17.73 -2.88 12.21
CA PHE A 141 -17.06 -2.05 13.22
C PHE A 141 -16.65 -2.90 14.44
N PRO A 142 -15.48 -2.65 15.06
CA PRO A 142 -15.07 -3.40 16.27
C PRO A 142 -16.06 -3.26 17.43
N SER A 143 -16.75 -2.14 17.53
CA SER A 143 -17.78 -1.88 18.56
C SER A 143 -19.06 -2.68 18.38
N ASP A 144 -19.33 -3.26 17.19
CA ASP A 144 -20.50 -4.11 16.90
C ASP A 144 -20.09 -5.25 15.91
N PRO A 145 -19.27 -6.23 16.37
CA PRO A 145 -18.64 -7.21 15.51
C PRO A 145 -19.60 -8.22 14.88
N ASP A 146 -20.81 -8.32 15.41
CA ASP A 146 -21.84 -9.24 14.89
C ASP A 146 -22.72 -8.60 13.81
N LYS A 147 -22.37 -7.35 13.38
CA LYS A 147 -23.22 -6.61 12.46
C LYS A 147 -22.45 -6.05 11.27
N ASP A 148 -22.74 -6.60 10.10
CA ASP A 148 -22.30 -6.06 8.84
C ASP A 148 -23.17 -4.87 8.43
N VAL A 149 -22.50 -3.80 8.01
CA VAL A 149 -23.14 -2.56 7.56
C VAL A 149 -22.83 -2.39 6.07
N PRO A 150 -23.85 -2.45 5.19
CA PRO A 150 -23.66 -2.23 3.76
C PRO A 150 -23.07 -0.85 3.49
N VAL A 151 -22.16 -0.79 2.54
CA VAL A 151 -21.54 0.45 2.06
C VAL A 151 -21.74 0.61 0.56
N GLU A 152 -21.70 1.85 0.12
CA GLU A 152 -21.65 2.24 -1.28
C GLU A 152 -20.21 2.60 -1.63
N VAL A 153 -19.64 2.00 -2.67
CA VAL A 153 -18.36 2.42 -3.23
C VAL A 153 -18.62 3.67 -4.08
N ILE A 154 -18.17 4.83 -3.60
CA ILE A 154 -18.41 6.12 -4.25
C ILE A 154 -17.47 6.30 -5.44
N GLY A 155 -16.17 6.13 -5.20
CA GLY A 155 -15.16 6.32 -6.22
C GLY A 155 -13.91 5.50 -5.94
N VAL A 156 -13.18 5.21 -6.99
CA VAL A 156 -11.95 4.44 -6.93
C VAL A 156 -10.82 5.12 -7.70
N ASN A 157 -9.61 4.92 -7.23
CA ASN A 157 -8.38 5.33 -7.89
C ASN A 157 -7.45 4.12 -8.01
N PRO A 158 -7.55 3.36 -9.12
CA PRO A 158 -6.72 2.18 -9.33
C PRO A 158 -5.22 2.49 -9.37
N SER A 159 -4.83 3.70 -9.84
CA SER A 159 -3.43 4.10 -9.94
C SER A 159 -2.74 4.23 -8.59
N TYR A 160 -3.48 4.67 -7.57
CA TYR A 160 -2.98 4.82 -6.19
C TYR A 160 -3.50 3.73 -5.24
N ASP A 161 -4.20 2.73 -5.78
CA ASP A 161 -4.81 1.66 -4.99
C ASP A 161 -5.71 2.19 -3.87
N LEU A 162 -6.62 3.13 -4.19
CA LEU A 162 -7.54 3.78 -3.25
C LEU A 162 -8.99 3.56 -3.64
N ALA A 163 -9.84 3.37 -2.63
CA ALA A 163 -11.30 3.37 -2.76
C ALA A 163 -11.94 4.20 -1.64
N LEU A 164 -12.93 5.01 -2.02
CA LEU A 164 -13.75 5.81 -1.10
C LEU A 164 -15.14 5.20 -1.03
N MET A 165 -15.60 4.96 0.20
CA MET A 165 -16.90 4.34 0.47
C MET A 165 -17.72 5.23 1.41
N ARG A 166 -19.02 5.05 1.38
CA ARG A 166 -19.97 5.69 2.28
C ARG A 166 -20.92 4.65 2.87
N LEU A 167 -21.28 4.80 4.14
CA LEU A 167 -22.34 3.98 4.72
C LEU A 167 -23.65 4.22 3.96
N ALA A 168 -24.29 3.15 3.54
CA ALA A 168 -25.60 3.21 2.87
C ALA A 168 -26.66 3.92 3.74
N PHE A 169 -26.47 3.89 5.07
CA PHE A 169 -27.34 4.54 6.05
C PHE A 169 -26.50 5.28 7.10
N ALA A 170 -26.40 6.60 7.00
CA ALA A 170 -25.60 7.45 7.91
C ALA A 170 -25.97 7.29 9.40
N SER A 171 -27.22 6.87 9.72
CA SER A 171 -27.68 6.62 11.08
C SER A 171 -27.05 5.39 11.77
N ARG A 172 -26.18 4.67 11.08
CA ARG A 172 -25.49 3.47 11.59
C ARG A 172 -24.01 3.71 11.91
N LEU A 173 -23.52 4.94 11.77
CA LEU A 173 -22.17 5.29 12.20
C LEU A 173 -22.08 5.15 13.72
N PRO A 174 -21.17 4.31 14.27
CA PRO A 174 -20.93 4.27 15.71
C PRO A 174 -20.24 5.56 16.17
N GLU A 175 -20.09 5.72 17.50
CA GLU A 175 -19.30 6.81 18.08
C GLU A 175 -17.79 6.54 17.87
N ALA A 176 -17.34 6.57 16.60
CA ALA A 176 -15.95 6.42 16.22
C ALA A 176 -15.37 7.78 15.80
N GLU A 177 -14.14 8.07 16.20
CA GLU A 177 -13.49 9.34 15.88
C GLU A 177 -12.81 9.26 14.51
N PRO A 178 -13.20 10.11 13.51
CA PRO A 178 -12.52 10.11 12.21
C PRO A 178 -11.03 10.41 12.35
N LEU A 179 -10.20 9.70 11.57
CA LEU A 179 -8.76 9.93 11.56
C LEU A 179 -8.42 11.27 10.91
N ALA A 180 -7.59 12.04 11.58
CA ALA A 180 -7.02 13.26 11.02
C ALA A 180 -5.89 12.89 10.05
N ILE A 181 -5.87 13.48 8.86
CA ILE A 181 -4.86 13.23 7.84
C ILE A 181 -3.66 14.15 8.09
N ALA A 182 -2.48 13.58 8.22
CA ALA A 182 -1.21 14.31 8.32
C ALA A 182 -0.60 14.53 6.93
N ASP A 183 0.31 15.48 6.84
CA ASP A 183 1.13 15.69 5.66
C ASP A 183 2.25 14.63 5.60
N SER A 184 2.18 13.74 4.61
CA SER A 184 3.16 12.67 4.44
C SER A 184 4.49 13.12 3.84
N ASP A 185 4.59 14.34 3.28
CA ASP A 185 5.83 14.88 2.75
C ASP A 185 6.78 15.35 3.88
N ASP A 186 6.22 15.62 5.07
CA ASP A 186 7.00 16.00 6.26
C ASP A 186 7.63 14.78 6.99
N LEU A 187 7.41 13.56 6.52
CA LEU A 187 7.86 12.34 7.20
C LEU A 187 9.38 12.21 7.21
N GLN A 188 9.90 11.78 8.35
CA GLN A 188 11.32 11.51 8.54
C GLN A 188 11.55 10.03 8.88
N VAL A 189 12.60 9.46 8.30
CA VAL A 189 13.06 8.11 8.64
C VAL A 189 13.37 8.02 10.14
N GLY A 190 12.84 6.98 10.78
CA GLY A 190 12.93 6.78 12.22
C GLY A 190 11.71 7.24 13.01
N GLN A 191 10.75 7.97 12.42
CA GLN A 191 9.48 8.29 13.07
C GLN A 191 8.69 7.02 13.36
N LYS A 192 8.01 6.98 14.51
CA LYS A 192 7.14 5.86 14.90
C LYS A 192 5.98 5.70 13.92
N THR A 193 5.67 4.45 13.61
CA THR A 193 4.47 4.03 12.88
C THR A 193 3.65 3.05 13.69
N VAL A 194 2.32 3.13 13.56
CA VAL A 194 1.36 2.17 14.10
C VAL A 194 0.43 1.77 12.96
N ALA A 195 0.52 0.53 12.52
CA ALA A 195 -0.38 -0.02 11.52
C ALA A 195 -1.53 -0.76 12.22
N ILE A 196 -2.76 -0.43 11.85
CA ILE A 196 -3.96 -1.08 12.38
C ILE A 196 -4.70 -1.74 11.23
N GLY A 197 -5.14 -2.97 11.46
CA GLY A 197 -6.05 -3.71 10.60
C GLY A 197 -7.14 -4.37 11.41
N ASN A 198 -8.23 -4.73 10.76
CA ASN A 198 -9.32 -5.48 11.38
C ASN A 198 -9.73 -6.65 10.47
N PRO A 199 -8.81 -7.62 10.23
CA PRO A 199 -9.12 -8.76 9.41
C PRO A 199 -10.26 -9.54 10.03
N PHE A 200 -11.31 -9.80 9.26
CA PHE A 200 -12.47 -10.62 9.68
C PHE A 200 -13.39 -10.01 10.77
N GLY A 201 -13.25 -8.76 11.15
CA GLY A 201 -14.11 -8.11 12.15
C GLY A 201 -14.00 -8.65 13.59
N LEU A 202 -13.11 -9.63 13.85
CA LEU A 202 -13.04 -10.32 15.15
C LEU A 202 -12.26 -9.56 16.22
N ALA A 203 -11.17 -8.88 15.83
CA ALA A 203 -10.36 -8.00 16.68
C ALA A 203 -9.37 -7.21 15.84
N SER A 204 -9.11 -5.97 16.22
CA SER A 204 -8.07 -5.17 15.58
C SER A 204 -6.70 -5.79 15.76
N THR A 205 -5.98 -5.96 14.66
CA THR A 205 -4.56 -6.34 14.65
C THR A 205 -3.72 -5.07 14.61
N VAL A 206 -2.82 -4.93 15.58
CA VAL A 206 -1.94 -3.76 15.68
C VAL A 206 -0.51 -4.19 15.58
N THR A 207 0.24 -3.49 14.73
CA THR A 207 1.69 -3.64 14.63
C THR A 207 2.35 -2.27 14.71
N SER A 208 3.52 -2.18 15.32
CA SER A 208 4.27 -0.93 15.43
C SER A 208 5.67 -1.08 14.89
N GLY A 209 6.17 0.02 14.33
CA GLY A 209 7.49 0.11 13.74
C GLY A 209 7.92 1.55 13.57
N ILE A 210 8.75 1.79 12.57
CA ILE A 210 9.22 3.11 12.19
C ILE A 210 9.04 3.34 10.68
N VAL A 211 9.07 4.58 10.26
CA VAL A 211 9.30 4.95 8.86
C VAL A 211 10.73 4.50 8.51
N SER A 212 10.85 3.50 7.64
CA SER A 212 12.15 2.95 7.21
C SER A 212 12.70 3.68 6.00
N ALA A 213 11.83 4.14 5.09
CA ALA A 213 12.15 5.01 3.96
C ALA A 213 10.89 5.73 3.47
N VAL A 214 11.07 6.79 2.70
CA VAL A 214 10.02 7.52 1.98
C VAL A 214 10.35 7.53 0.48
N GLY A 215 9.31 7.64 -0.36
CA GLY A 215 9.50 7.73 -1.80
C GLY A 215 10.01 6.44 -2.47
N ARG A 216 9.78 5.27 -1.85
CA ARG A 216 10.17 3.98 -2.45
C ARG A 216 9.18 3.56 -3.53
N PHE A 217 9.66 3.45 -4.75
CA PHE A 217 8.87 2.87 -5.83
C PHE A 217 8.84 1.35 -5.69
N VAL A 218 7.63 0.83 -5.60
CA VAL A 218 7.42 -0.61 -5.51
C VAL A 218 6.50 -0.98 -6.66
N PRO A 219 6.75 -2.08 -7.38
CA PRO A 219 5.80 -2.61 -8.33
C PRO A 219 4.47 -2.86 -7.62
N THR A 220 3.50 -2.00 -7.85
CA THR A 220 2.15 -2.11 -7.29
C THR A 220 1.23 -2.79 -8.30
N ILE A 221 0.05 -3.16 -7.84
CA ILE A 221 -1.03 -3.71 -8.69
C ILE A 221 -1.49 -2.66 -9.72
N GLY A 222 -1.23 -1.36 -9.45
CA GLY A 222 -1.53 -0.26 -10.38
C GLY A 222 -0.47 -0.09 -11.47
N GLN A 223 -0.85 0.55 -12.57
CA GLN A 223 0.02 0.77 -13.74
C GLN A 223 1.06 1.87 -13.54
N LEU A 224 0.93 2.69 -12.50
CA LEU A 224 1.82 3.80 -12.20
C LEU A 224 2.71 3.44 -11.00
N PRO A 225 4.05 3.55 -11.11
CA PRO A 225 4.91 3.43 -9.94
C PRO A 225 4.58 4.56 -8.95
N VAL A 226 4.18 4.20 -7.74
CA VAL A 226 3.76 5.13 -6.69
C VAL A 226 4.89 5.24 -5.65
N PRO A 227 5.26 6.46 -5.21
CA PRO A 227 6.24 6.65 -4.15
C PRO A 227 5.64 6.25 -2.80
N MET A 228 5.98 5.06 -2.29
CA MET A 228 5.42 4.48 -1.08
C MET A 228 6.21 4.87 0.17
N ILE A 229 5.53 4.86 1.31
CA ILE A 229 6.15 4.85 2.63
C ILE A 229 6.56 3.41 2.94
N GLN A 230 7.84 3.18 3.26
CA GLN A 230 8.32 1.90 3.76
C GLN A 230 8.34 1.92 5.29
N THR A 231 7.85 0.86 5.92
CA THR A 231 7.86 0.66 7.37
C THR A 231 8.31 -0.76 7.73
N ASP A 232 8.89 -0.94 8.91
CA ASP A 232 9.15 -2.26 9.49
C ASP A 232 8.01 -2.74 10.40
N ALA A 233 6.94 -1.95 10.57
CA ALA A 233 5.68 -2.45 11.10
C ALA A 233 5.16 -3.58 10.21
N ALA A 234 4.75 -4.71 10.82
CA ALA A 234 4.34 -5.88 10.05
C ALA A 234 3.03 -5.62 9.29
N ILE A 235 3.11 -5.51 7.97
CA ILE A 235 1.97 -5.46 7.06
C ILE A 235 1.78 -6.85 6.47
N ASN A 236 0.61 -7.43 6.69
CA ASN A 236 0.22 -8.76 6.23
C ASN A 236 -1.18 -8.69 5.59
N PRO A 237 -1.60 -9.73 4.85
CA PRO A 237 -2.97 -9.87 4.41
C PRO A 237 -3.95 -9.66 5.58
N GLY A 238 -4.93 -8.79 5.39
CA GLY A 238 -5.85 -8.34 6.42
C GLY A 238 -5.60 -6.93 6.95
N ASN A 239 -4.34 -6.43 6.95
CA ASN A 239 -4.08 -5.02 7.25
C ASN A 239 -4.24 -4.10 6.02
N SER A 240 -4.29 -4.67 4.81
CA SER A 240 -4.49 -3.91 3.56
C SER A 240 -5.75 -3.08 3.63
N GLY A 241 -5.64 -1.81 3.25
CA GLY A 241 -6.71 -0.82 3.34
C GLY A 241 -6.88 -0.19 4.72
N GLY A 242 -6.22 -0.70 5.76
CA GLY A 242 -6.17 -0.09 7.09
C GLY A 242 -5.18 1.08 7.16
N PRO A 243 -5.26 1.91 8.23
CA PRO A 243 -4.39 3.07 8.38
C PRO A 243 -2.98 2.72 8.85
N LEU A 244 -2.01 3.50 8.38
CA LEU A 244 -0.70 3.70 9.01
C LEU A 244 -0.72 5.03 9.74
N LEU A 245 -0.55 5.01 11.06
CA LEU A 245 -0.63 6.18 11.92
C LEU A 245 0.75 6.58 12.45
N ASP A 246 0.94 7.87 12.72
CA ASP A 246 2.09 8.39 13.45
C ASP A 246 1.92 8.29 14.98
N SER A 247 2.88 8.80 15.75
CA SER A 247 2.83 8.84 17.21
C SER A 247 1.74 9.76 17.79
N ARG A 248 1.10 10.59 16.98
CA ARG A 248 -0.04 11.45 17.36
C ARG A 248 -1.39 10.80 17.01
N GLY A 249 -1.36 9.61 16.39
CA GLY A 249 -2.54 8.94 15.87
C GLY A 249 -3.09 9.57 14.60
N GLN A 250 -2.28 10.37 13.88
CA GLN A 250 -2.67 10.95 12.60
C GLN A 250 -2.34 9.98 11.46
N LEU A 251 -3.19 9.96 10.44
CA LEU A 251 -3.01 9.14 9.25
C LEU A 251 -1.82 9.67 8.43
N ILE A 252 -0.79 8.84 8.26
CA ILE A 252 0.35 9.12 7.40
C ILE A 252 0.36 8.28 6.12
N GLY A 253 -0.43 7.19 6.09
CA GLY A 253 -0.55 6.35 4.90
C GLY A 253 -1.61 5.28 5.03
N ILE A 254 -1.85 4.56 3.94
CA ILE A 254 -2.79 3.44 3.83
C ILE A 254 -1.97 2.17 3.61
N ASN A 255 -2.08 1.21 4.54
CA ASN A 255 -1.34 -0.05 4.49
C ASN A 255 -1.68 -0.82 3.21
N THR A 256 -0.67 -1.25 2.49
CA THR A 256 -0.85 -2.04 1.26
C THR A 256 0.02 -3.30 1.37
N ALA A 257 -0.60 -4.48 1.34
CA ALA A 257 0.11 -5.75 1.26
C ALA A 257 0.61 -5.93 -0.19
N ILE A 258 1.92 -5.81 -0.37
CA ILE A 258 2.52 -6.08 -1.67
C ILE A 258 2.64 -7.59 -1.84
N ILE A 259 2.06 -8.11 -2.93
CA ILE A 259 2.22 -9.51 -3.30
C ILE A 259 3.69 -9.70 -3.70
N ASN A 260 4.46 -10.33 -2.82
CA ASN A 260 5.78 -10.79 -3.19
C ASN A 260 5.63 -11.95 -4.20
N PRO A 261 6.12 -11.83 -5.46
CA PRO A 261 6.02 -12.90 -6.46
C PRO A 261 6.62 -14.24 -6.02
N GLN A 262 7.37 -14.25 -4.92
CA GLN A 262 8.02 -15.43 -4.35
C GLN A 262 7.23 -16.07 -3.20
N GLY A 263 5.98 -15.61 -2.93
CA GLY A 263 5.07 -16.23 -1.95
C GLY A 263 5.56 -16.19 -0.50
N ARG A 264 6.49 -15.29 -0.15
CA ARG A 264 7.01 -15.19 1.21
C ARG A 264 6.21 -14.17 2.02
N SER A 265 5.77 -14.58 3.19
CA SER A 265 5.24 -13.71 4.24
C SER A 265 6.18 -12.53 4.53
N PHE A 266 5.66 -11.48 5.19
CA PHE A 266 6.38 -10.29 5.63
C PHE A 266 7.88 -10.57 5.95
N ALA A 267 8.75 -9.92 5.21
CA ALA A 267 10.21 -10.06 5.33
C ALA A 267 10.85 -8.84 6.05
N GLY A 268 10.08 -8.10 6.87
CA GLY A 268 10.52 -6.84 7.49
C GLY A 268 10.35 -5.62 6.60
N LEU A 269 9.59 -5.75 5.51
CA LEU A 269 9.30 -4.68 4.56
C LEU A 269 7.77 -4.54 4.42
N GLY A 270 7.21 -3.53 5.08
CA GLY A 270 5.83 -3.09 4.91
C GLY A 270 5.80 -1.83 4.05
N PHE A 271 4.71 -1.65 3.32
CA PHE A 271 4.50 -0.47 2.48
C PHE A 271 3.13 0.13 2.71
N ALA A 272 3.05 1.46 2.58
CA ALA A 272 1.81 2.19 2.66
C ALA A 272 1.75 3.28 1.58
N VAL A 273 0.57 3.48 1.01
CA VAL A 273 0.27 4.61 0.12
C VAL A 273 0.30 5.88 0.95
N PRO A 274 1.08 6.93 0.59
CA PRO A 274 1.14 8.17 1.35
C PRO A 274 -0.21 8.87 1.51
N SER A 275 -0.44 9.48 2.65
CA SER A 275 -1.69 10.21 2.95
C SER A 275 -1.94 11.40 2.01
N ASN A 276 -0.88 12.05 1.47
CA ASN A 276 -1.04 13.14 0.51
C ASN A 276 -1.68 12.66 -0.80
N LEU A 277 -1.41 11.43 -1.25
CA LEU A 277 -2.05 10.87 -2.44
C LEU A 277 -3.55 10.61 -2.20
N LEU A 278 -3.95 10.26 -0.97
CA LEU A 278 -5.37 10.23 -0.59
C LEU A 278 -5.96 11.63 -0.64
N THR A 279 -5.32 12.62 -0.01
CA THR A 279 -5.81 14.01 0.04
C THR A 279 -6.03 14.58 -1.36
N GLU A 280 -5.08 14.35 -2.29
CA GLU A 280 -5.20 14.76 -3.68
C GLU A 280 -6.37 14.07 -4.41
N SER A 281 -6.62 12.80 -4.08
CA SER A 281 -7.65 11.99 -4.73
C SER A 281 -9.06 12.27 -4.21
N LEU A 282 -9.21 12.76 -2.96
CA LEU A 282 -10.51 12.84 -2.28
C LEU A 282 -11.57 13.60 -3.06
N ALA A 283 -11.22 14.74 -3.69
CA ALA A 283 -12.18 15.53 -4.45
C ALA A 283 -12.71 14.78 -5.69
N GLY A 284 -11.84 14.04 -6.37
CA GLY A 284 -12.22 13.21 -7.51
C GLY A 284 -13.04 11.99 -7.08
N LEU A 285 -12.60 11.32 -6.01
CA LEU A 285 -13.28 10.14 -5.46
C LEU A 285 -14.70 10.48 -4.96
N GLU A 286 -14.88 11.66 -4.32
CA GLU A 286 -16.20 12.12 -3.83
C GLU A 286 -17.20 12.38 -4.98
N VAL A 287 -16.73 12.87 -6.13
CA VAL A 287 -17.57 13.06 -7.33
C VAL A 287 -18.07 11.72 -7.85
N GLY A 288 -17.34 10.66 -7.63
CA GLY A 288 -17.69 9.29 -7.97
C GLY A 288 -17.04 8.78 -9.25
N GLY A 289 -17.14 7.47 -9.45
CA GLY A 289 -16.56 6.78 -10.59
C GLY A 289 -15.07 6.46 -10.43
N VAL A 290 -14.36 6.41 -11.55
CA VAL A 290 -12.92 6.09 -11.57
C VAL A 290 -12.11 7.36 -11.76
N THR A 291 -11.22 7.63 -10.80
CA THR A 291 -10.21 8.68 -10.91
C THR A 291 -8.91 8.06 -11.41
N ASP A 292 -8.55 8.33 -12.65
CA ASP A 292 -7.27 7.87 -13.21
C ASP A 292 -6.27 9.02 -13.20
N VAL A 293 -5.42 9.06 -12.19
CA VAL A 293 -4.39 10.11 -12.06
C VAL A 293 -3.30 9.96 -13.12
N SER A 294 -3.18 8.81 -13.75
CA SER A 294 -2.28 8.64 -14.90
C SER A 294 -2.65 9.55 -16.06
N LEU A 295 -3.92 9.99 -16.11
CA LEU A 295 -4.43 10.92 -17.09
C LEU A 295 -4.30 12.40 -16.68
N THR A 296 -3.88 12.70 -15.46
CA THR A 296 -3.78 14.07 -14.94
C THR A 296 -2.35 14.47 -14.60
N ARG A 297 -1.44 13.53 -14.43
CA ARG A 297 -0.04 13.78 -14.08
C ARG A 297 0.84 13.97 -15.33
N PRO A 298 1.82 14.88 -15.27
CA PRO A 298 2.73 15.07 -16.38
C PRO A 298 3.70 13.89 -16.53
N ARG A 299 4.10 13.65 -17.78
CA ARG A 299 5.09 12.62 -18.13
C ARG A 299 5.98 13.12 -19.27
N LEU A 300 7.23 12.67 -19.30
CA LEU A 300 8.13 12.94 -20.43
C LEU A 300 7.72 12.16 -21.70
N GLY A 301 7.13 10.97 -21.53
CA GLY A 301 6.82 10.06 -22.64
C GLY A 301 8.07 9.39 -23.19
N ILE A 302 8.87 8.82 -22.29
CA ILE A 302 10.08 8.04 -22.57
C ILE A 302 9.99 6.66 -21.93
N ALA A 303 10.62 5.66 -22.56
CA ALA A 303 11.08 4.46 -21.88
C ALA A 303 12.56 4.64 -21.53
N ALA A 304 12.95 4.33 -20.32
CA ALA A 304 14.29 4.61 -19.82
C ALA A 304 14.77 3.49 -18.89
N GLN A 305 16.07 3.38 -18.70
CA GLN A 305 16.67 2.44 -17.76
C GLN A 305 17.92 3.03 -17.10
N GLY A 306 18.21 2.62 -15.86
CA GLY A 306 19.41 3.04 -15.13
C GLY A 306 20.70 2.57 -15.81
N LEU A 307 21.75 3.36 -15.69
CA LEU A 307 23.08 2.99 -16.21
C LEU A 307 23.75 1.87 -15.41
N ASP A 308 23.26 1.53 -14.23
CA ASP A 308 23.69 0.36 -13.45
C ASP A 308 23.42 -0.97 -14.17
N LEU A 309 22.44 -1.01 -15.07
CA LEU A 309 22.13 -2.17 -15.92
C LEU A 309 23.17 -2.38 -17.05
N TYR A 310 24.02 -1.39 -17.33
CA TYR A 310 25.09 -1.50 -18.30
C TYR A 310 26.38 -1.96 -17.64
N PRO A 311 27.02 -3.06 -18.08
CA PRO A 311 28.34 -3.46 -17.61
C PRO A 311 29.35 -2.32 -17.75
N ALA A 312 30.29 -2.19 -16.80
CA ALA A 312 31.28 -1.12 -16.82
C ALA A 312 32.11 -1.05 -18.13
N SER A 313 32.39 -2.22 -18.74
CA SER A 313 33.08 -2.30 -20.04
C SER A 313 32.27 -1.66 -21.17
N VAL A 314 30.94 -1.88 -21.16
CA VAL A 314 30.02 -1.29 -22.14
C VAL A 314 29.89 0.21 -21.96
N ARG A 315 29.76 0.68 -20.70
CA ARG A 315 29.75 2.10 -20.42
C ARG A 315 31.01 2.82 -20.92
N ALA A 316 32.16 2.20 -20.71
CA ALA A 316 33.43 2.75 -21.20
C ALA A 316 33.55 2.71 -22.74
N GLU A 317 33.07 1.65 -23.40
CA GLU A 317 33.06 1.51 -24.87
C GLU A 317 32.14 2.55 -25.54
N LEU A 318 30.98 2.81 -24.92
CA LEU A 318 29.99 3.74 -25.43
C LEU A 318 30.20 5.19 -24.93
N ASP A 319 31.25 5.48 -24.18
CA ASP A 319 31.54 6.79 -23.57
C ASP A 319 30.34 7.35 -22.76
N LEU A 320 29.64 6.45 -22.04
CA LEU A 320 28.53 6.82 -21.18
C LEU A 320 29.02 7.42 -19.86
N PRO A 321 28.26 8.32 -19.24
CA PRO A 321 28.59 8.86 -17.92
C PRO A 321 28.55 7.76 -16.85
N ASP A 322 29.15 8.05 -15.68
CA ASP A 322 29.18 7.09 -14.56
C ASP A 322 27.78 6.88 -13.95
N GLN A 323 26.95 7.92 -13.99
CA GLN A 323 25.60 7.97 -13.40
C GLN A 323 24.62 8.59 -14.37
N GLY A 324 23.33 8.20 -14.24
CA GLY A 324 22.25 8.73 -15.03
C GLY A 324 21.31 7.66 -15.57
N VAL A 325 20.33 8.09 -16.31
CA VAL A 325 19.27 7.26 -16.88
C VAL A 325 19.33 7.32 -18.40
N ALA A 326 19.57 6.16 -19.02
CA ALA A 326 19.59 6.01 -20.47
C ALA A 326 18.18 6.10 -21.05
N VAL A 327 17.99 6.95 -22.05
CA VAL A 327 16.73 7.04 -22.80
C VAL A 327 16.74 5.95 -23.87
N ILE A 328 15.81 4.98 -23.72
CA ILE A 328 15.72 3.82 -24.60
C ILE A 328 14.77 4.11 -25.77
N GLU A 329 13.57 4.63 -25.45
CA GLU A 329 12.56 4.97 -26.44
C GLU A 329 11.95 6.32 -26.11
N VAL A 330 11.62 7.08 -27.15
CA VAL A 330 10.88 8.35 -27.02
C VAL A 330 9.58 8.20 -27.78
N GLN A 331 8.47 8.34 -27.09
CA GLN A 331 7.14 8.20 -27.65
C GLN A 331 6.88 9.33 -28.67
N PRO A 332 6.44 9.01 -29.91
CA PRO A 332 6.13 10.02 -30.89
C PRO A 332 5.08 11.03 -30.41
N GLY A 333 5.37 12.32 -30.58
CA GLY A 333 4.47 13.38 -30.13
C GLY A 333 4.50 13.70 -28.64
N SER A 334 5.29 12.99 -27.84
CA SER A 334 5.50 13.31 -26.42
C SER A 334 6.23 14.65 -26.23
N VAL A 335 6.21 15.16 -25.01
CA VAL A 335 6.97 16.38 -24.66
C VAL A 335 8.48 16.19 -24.87
N ALA A 336 9.01 15.02 -24.53
CA ALA A 336 10.42 14.69 -24.77
C ALA A 336 10.75 14.70 -26.28
N ALA A 337 9.87 14.12 -27.12
CA ALA A 337 10.07 14.14 -28.59
C ALA A 337 10.09 15.56 -29.14
N ARG A 338 9.14 16.40 -28.73
CA ARG A 338 9.07 17.80 -29.16
C ARG A 338 10.24 18.64 -28.68
N SER A 339 10.77 18.34 -27.49
CA SER A 339 11.97 18.99 -26.93
C SER A 339 13.29 18.46 -27.50
N GLY A 340 13.22 17.46 -28.39
CA GLY A 340 14.41 16.92 -29.07
C GLY A 340 15.22 15.94 -28.27
N VAL A 341 14.65 15.29 -27.27
CA VAL A 341 15.24 14.13 -26.58
C VAL A 341 15.25 12.93 -27.53
N LEU A 342 16.33 12.16 -27.50
CA LEU A 342 16.58 11.08 -28.44
C LEU A 342 16.73 9.73 -27.71
N GLY A 343 15.98 8.74 -28.17
CA GLY A 343 16.11 7.36 -27.71
C GLY A 343 17.17 6.57 -28.45
N SER A 344 17.36 5.32 -28.04
CA SER A 344 18.22 4.35 -28.71
C SER A 344 17.70 4.05 -30.12
N THR A 345 18.62 3.84 -31.07
CA THR A 345 18.32 3.40 -32.45
C THR A 345 19.06 2.11 -32.80
N GLU A 346 19.96 1.68 -31.95
CA GLU A 346 20.82 0.52 -32.16
C GLU A 346 20.86 -0.32 -30.88
N THR A 347 21.19 -1.60 -31.06
CA THR A 347 21.35 -2.56 -29.97
C THR A 347 22.72 -3.20 -30.09
N LEU A 348 23.46 -3.30 -28.99
CA LEU A 348 24.75 -3.97 -28.88
C LEU A 348 24.51 -5.38 -28.31
N THR A 349 25.00 -6.41 -29.02
CA THR A 349 24.95 -7.78 -28.51
C THR A 349 26.25 -8.09 -27.75
N LEU A 350 26.13 -8.36 -26.45
CA LEU A 350 27.25 -8.69 -25.57
C LEU A 350 27.65 -10.15 -25.65
N GLU A 351 28.83 -10.50 -25.09
CA GLU A 351 29.24 -11.90 -24.93
C GLU A 351 28.19 -12.64 -24.10
N GLY A 352 27.68 -13.75 -24.64
CA GLY A 352 26.57 -14.52 -24.04
C GLY A 352 25.19 -14.26 -24.65
N GLY A 353 25.10 -13.37 -25.67
CA GLY A 353 23.86 -13.11 -26.42
C GLY A 353 22.90 -12.13 -25.74
N LEU A 354 23.33 -11.43 -24.68
CA LEU A 354 22.54 -10.36 -24.07
C LEU A 354 22.57 -9.14 -24.99
N GLU A 355 21.40 -8.64 -25.35
CA GLU A 355 21.24 -7.42 -26.12
C GLU A 355 21.01 -6.23 -25.20
N VAL A 356 21.78 -5.15 -25.39
CA VAL A 356 21.62 -3.89 -24.65
C VAL A 356 21.40 -2.75 -25.64
N PRO A 357 20.40 -1.87 -25.41
CA PRO A 357 20.19 -0.68 -26.25
C PRO A 357 21.39 0.27 -26.18
N VAL A 358 21.74 0.90 -27.28
CA VAL A 358 22.76 1.97 -27.32
C VAL A 358 22.07 3.33 -27.16
N PRO A 359 22.12 3.96 -25.96
CA PRO A 359 21.41 5.22 -25.74
C PRO A 359 22.09 6.36 -26.51
N ARG A 360 21.28 7.20 -27.11
CA ARG A 360 21.76 8.47 -27.69
C ARG A 360 21.79 9.58 -26.68
N ASP A 361 20.83 9.59 -25.76
CA ASP A 361 20.76 10.52 -24.64
C ASP A 361 20.77 9.76 -23.32
N VAL A 362 21.49 10.33 -22.36
CA VAL A 362 21.45 9.92 -20.96
C VAL A 362 21.05 11.14 -20.13
N ILE A 363 19.93 11.05 -19.40
CA ILE A 363 19.49 12.10 -18.48
C ILE A 363 20.35 11.99 -17.22
N VAL A 364 21.04 13.06 -16.83
CA VAL A 364 21.94 13.09 -15.68
C VAL A 364 21.53 14.09 -14.60
N ALA A 365 20.60 15.01 -14.91
CA ALA A 365 20.00 15.91 -13.94
C ALA A 365 18.66 16.47 -14.44
N ILE A 366 17.80 16.88 -13.50
CA ILE A 366 16.58 17.66 -13.72
C ILE A 366 16.65 18.87 -12.81
N ASP A 367 16.52 20.08 -13.37
CA ASP A 367 16.63 21.38 -12.66
C ASP A 367 17.93 21.52 -11.84
N GLY A 368 19.01 20.89 -12.33
CA GLY A 368 20.32 20.88 -11.70
C GLY A 368 20.52 19.80 -10.64
N ASP A 369 19.49 19.12 -10.23
CA ASP A 369 19.59 18.02 -9.28
C ASP A 369 19.95 16.70 -9.99
N PRO A 370 20.88 15.91 -9.49
CA PRO A 370 21.31 14.64 -10.11
C PRO A 370 20.16 13.66 -10.27
N VAL A 371 20.20 12.88 -11.35
CA VAL A 371 19.32 11.76 -11.66
C VAL A 371 20.17 10.52 -11.83
N ASP A 372 19.96 9.51 -11.02
CA ASP A 372 20.69 8.25 -11.02
C ASP A 372 19.81 7.05 -11.40
N GLU A 373 18.54 7.09 -11.03
CA GLU A 373 17.55 6.04 -11.24
C GLU A 373 16.31 6.57 -11.99
N VAL A 374 15.56 5.69 -12.64
CA VAL A 374 14.32 6.06 -13.36
C VAL A 374 13.29 6.66 -12.41
N GLU A 375 13.32 6.22 -11.17
CA GLU A 375 12.49 6.68 -10.06
C GLU A 375 12.69 8.18 -9.78
N ASP A 376 13.92 8.70 -9.90
CA ASP A 376 14.20 10.12 -9.73
C ASP A 376 13.46 10.99 -10.76
N ILE A 377 13.40 10.51 -12.01
CA ILE A 377 12.61 11.16 -13.07
C ILE A 377 11.13 11.15 -12.72
N THR A 378 10.63 9.99 -12.29
CA THR A 378 9.22 9.82 -11.94
C THR A 378 8.83 10.71 -10.76
N LEU A 379 9.65 10.75 -9.70
CA LEU A 379 9.41 11.62 -8.53
C LEU A 379 9.33 13.08 -8.93
N ARG A 380 10.27 13.57 -9.72
CA ARG A 380 10.36 15.01 -10.06
C ARG A 380 9.34 15.43 -11.10
N VAL A 381 9.18 14.63 -12.16
CA VAL A 381 8.30 14.99 -13.28
C VAL A 381 6.84 14.63 -12.95
N THR A 382 6.58 13.39 -12.51
CA THR A 382 5.20 12.93 -12.35
C THR A 382 4.60 13.34 -11.02
N PHE A 383 5.36 13.34 -9.94
CA PHE A 383 4.86 13.65 -8.59
C PHE A 383 5.28 15.02 -8.07
N GLY A 384 6.39 15.58 -8.53
CA GLY A 384 6.94 16.85 -8.06
C GLY A 384 6.62 18.06 -8.95
N SER A 385 5.87 17.88 -10.06
CA SER A 385 5.55 18.96 -11.00
C SER A 385 4.08 18.92 -11.42
N ASP A 386 3.58 20.06 -11.86
CA ASP A 386 2.24 20.19 -12.43
C ASP A 386 2.27 20.29 -13.98
N PRO A 387 1.18 19.95 -14.67
CA PRO A 387 1.06 20.20 -16.10
C PRO A 387 1.18 21.71 -16.40
N GLY A 388 2.10 22.07 -17.28
CA GLY A 388 2.43 23.46 -17.62
C GLY A 388 3.74 23.94 -17.03
N ASP A 389 4.30 23.22 -16.04
CA ASP A 389 5.62 23.56 -15.50
C ASP A 389 6.71 23.34 -16.55
N GLU A 390 7.76 24.15 -16.47
CA GLU A 390 8.97 24.01 -17.28
C GLU A 390 10.08 23.40 -16.44
N VAL A 391 10.62 22.25 -16.87
CA VAL A 391 11.77 21.61 -16.24
C VAL A 391 12.96 21.62 -17.20
N GLU A 392 14.17 21.74 -16.67
CA GLU A 392 15.41 21.68 -17.41
C GLU A 392 16.06 20.31 -17.30
N LEU A 393 16.02 19.51 -18.37
CA LEU A 393 16.77 18.25 -18.43
C LEU A 393 18.22 18.53 -18.78
N THR A 394 19.18 18.08 -17.96
CA THR A 394 20.57 17.97 -18.37
C THR A 394 20.80 16.58 -18.93
N ILE A 395 21.09 16.50 -20.23
CA ILE A 395 21.37 15.23 -20.92
C ILE A 395 22.84 15.15 -21.34
N VAL A 396 23.37 13.95 -21.45
CA VAL A 396 24.65 13.65 -22.11
C VAL A 396 24.37 13.05 -23.48
N ARG A 397 24.83 13.71 -24.54
CA ARG A 397 24.72 13.32 -25.93
C ARG A 397 26.10 13.46 -26.60
N ASP A 398 26.62 12.41 -27.22
CA ASP A 398 27.93 12.37 -27.86
C ASP A 398 29.05 12.90 -26.90
N GLY A 399 29.04 12.46 -25.65
CA GLY A 399 29.99 12.86 -24.60
C GLY A 399 29.84 14.33 -24.10
N LYS A 400 28.80 15.07 -24.55
CA LYS A 400 28.59 16.48 -24.17
C LYS A 400 27.34 16.65 -23.34
N ARG A 401 27.43 17.47 -22.30
CA ARG A 401 26.25 17.91 -21.54
C ARG A 401 25.48 19.00 -22.31
N ILE A 402 24.18 18.77 -22.46
CA ILE A 402 23.25 19.66 -23.16
C ILE A 402 22.08 19.92 -22.22
N SER A 403 21.64 21.18 -22.10
CA SER A 403 20.41 21.55 -21.41
C SER A 403 19.25 21.51 -22.42
N VAL A 404 18.15 20.87 -22.02
CA VAL A 404 16.93 20.72 -22.80
C VAL A 404 15.74 21.17 -21.96
N PRO A 405 15.16 22.36 -22.24
CA PRO A 405 13.93 22.78 -21.57
C PRO A 405 12.75 21.96 -22.05
N VAL A 406 11.90 21.52 -21.13
CA VAL A 406 10.71 20.72 -21.39
C VAL A 406 9.53 21.33 -20.65
N THR A 407 8.51 21.78 -21.39
CA THR A 407 7.23 22.14 -20.79
C THR A 407 6.42 20.88 -20.57
N LEU A 408 6.11 20.58 -19.32
CA LEU A 408 5.43 19.35 -18.94
C LEU A 408 3.94 19.39 -19.34
N GLU A 409 3.43 18.28 -19.85
CA GLU A 409 2.03 18.11 -20.23
C GLU A 409 1.51 16.77 -19.74
N VAL A 410 0.21 16.71 -19.56
CA VAL A 410 -0.48 15.42 -19.40
C VAL A 410 -0.32 14.65 -20.70
N SER A 411 0.35 13.51 -20.65
CA SER A 411 0.45 12.65 -21.84
C SER A 411 -0.93 12.05 -22.12
N ALA A 412 -1.40 12.22 -23.37
CA ALA A 412 -2.55 11.45 -23.81
C ALA A 412 -2.19 9.96 -23.66
N ALA A 413 -2.96 9.26 -22.84
CA ALA A 413 -2.80 7.83 -22.65
C ALA A 413 -2.99 7.12 -23.99
N ASN A 414 -1.91 6.78 -24.68
CA ASN A 414 -1.94 5.86 -25.83
C ASN A 414 -0.53 5.71 -26.42
N GLY A 415 0.18 4.66 -26.03
CA GLY A 415 1.41 4.30 -26.71
C GLY A 415 2.07 3.02 -26.21
N PHE A 416 2.10 2.79 -24.93
CA PHE A 416 2.72 1.58 -24.37
C PHE A 416 1.71 0.51 -23.93
N ASP A 417 0.41 0.83 -23.85
CA ASP A 417 -0.65 -0.04 -23.34
C ASP A 417 -1.48 -0.76 -24.39
N GLN A 418 -1.02 -0.84 -25.63
CA GLN A 418 -1.65 -1.73 -26.61
C GLN A 418 -0.97 -3.09 -26.56
N PRO A 419 -1.67 -4.18 -26.19
CA PRO A 419 -1.16 -5.52 -26.45
C PRO A 419 -0.94 -5.63 -27.97
N GLN A 420 0.28 -5.94 -28.36
CA GLN A 420 0.57 -6.30 -29.76
C GLN A 420 -0.29 -7.51 -30.09
N GLU A 421 -1.14 -7.38 -31.10
CA GLU A 421 -1.97 -8.45 -31.65
C GLU A 421 -1.14 -9.66 -32.14
#